data_9d33909cb9945c37649afa6be6e3f091
#
_entry.id   9d33909cb9945c37649afa6be6e3f091
#
_cell.length_a   1.000
_cell.length_b   1.000
_cell.length_c   1.000
_cell.angle_alpha   90.00
_cell.angle_beta   90.00
_cell.angle_gamma   90.00
#
_symmetry.space_group_name_H-M   'P 1'
#
loop_
_entity.id
_entity.type
_entity.pdbx_description
1 polymer ?
#
loop_
_entity_poly.entity_id
_entity_poly.type
_entity_poly.pdbx_seq_one_letter_code
_entity_poly.pdbx_strand_id
1 'polypeptide(L)'
;MPSLSSRTLGARAFPSLSVIVNRGVSPALVCRVPALLLAAAYCLGAAPAMAQSAGGATESGGTPAVTTSVWDAPEPWRTDRFYFQTSLATVHWNPQDDHNNTQKLIYGEWRLPERWLEGQVLVGASAFSNSFKQPSQFVFAGLLWRPFDSVPEAYVRVAAGVVHGYKDEYQDKIPFNSSGFAPAAIPAVGYCFNRVCVETVIFGTAGLMWTLGVTLP
;
A
#
# COMPACT_ATOMS: atom_id res chain seq x y z
N MET A 1 -42.02 -25.56 59.71
CA MET A 1 -41.99 -26.19 58.36
C MET A 1 -42.55 -25.16 57.40
N PRO A 2 -41.73 -24.44 56.60
CA PRO A 2 -42.26 -23.59 55.54
C PRO A 2 -42.15 -24.28 54.19
N SER A 3 -43.19 -24.08 53.40
CA SER A 3 -43.43 -24.65 52.07
C SER A 3 -42.52 -24.13 50.98
N LEU A 4 -42.02 -25.02 50.14
CA LEU A 4 -41.29 -24.74 48.93
C LEU A 4 -42.24 -24.23 47.83
N SER A 5 -42.07 -22.99 47.43
CA SER A 5 -42.73 -22.42 46.23
C SER A 5 -41.87 -22.70 44.99
N SER A 6 -42.43 -23.48 44.06
CA SER A 6 -41.86 -23.77 42.75
C SER A 6 -41.98 -22.55 41.83
N ARG A 7 -40.84 -21.96 41.42
CA ARG A 7 -40.80 -20.95 40.35
C ARG A 7 -40.65 -21.63 38.99
N THR A 8 -41.70 -21.48 38.18
CA THR A 8 -41.73 -21.86 36.77
C THR A 8 -40.78 -20.97 35.96
N LEU A 9 -39.80 -21.56 35.25
CA LEU A 9 -39.00 -20.88 34.27
C LEU A 9 -39.83 -20.59 33.00
N GLY A 10 -40.09 -19.32 32.74
CA GLY A 10 -40.70 -18.85 31.50
C GLY A 10 -39.68 -18.92 30.35
N ALA A 11 -39.98 -19.71 29.33
CA ALA A 11 -39.27 -19.76 28.07
C ALA A 11 -39.43 -18.41 27.34
N ARG A 12 -38.31 -17.70 27.12
CA ARG A 12 -38.30 -16.54 26.23
C ARG A 12 -38.21 -17.02 24.78
N ALA A 13 -39.27 -16.72 24.02
CA ALA A 13 -39.33 -16.89 22.58
C ALA A 13 -38.34 -15.91 21.89
N PHE A 14 -37.52 -16.43 20.99
CA PHE A 14 -36.70 -15.63 20.10
C PHE A 14 -37.59 -15.02 19.01
N PRO A 15 -37.39 -13.72 18.68
CA PRO A 15 -38.11 -13.13 17.55
C PRO A 15 -37.51 -13.66 16.24
N SER A 16 -38.39 -14.14 15.36
CA SER A 16 -38.10 -14.57 14.00
C SER A 16 -37.55 -13.40 13.19
N LEU A 17 -36.38 -13.59 12.57
CA LEU A 17 -35.76 -12.65 11.62
C LEU A 17 -36.61 -12.68 10.33
N SER A 18 -37.48 -11.69 10.12
CA SER A 18 -38.15 -11.46 8.84
C SER A 18 -37.15 -10.85 7.87
N VAL A 19 -36.72 -11.63 6.87
CA VAL A 19 -35.92 -11.12 5.73
C VAL A 19 -36.87 -10.28 4.86
N ILE A 20 -36.73 -8.97 4.94
CA ILE A 20 -37.36 -8.05 3.99
C ILE A 20 -36.51 -8.08 2.71
N VAL A 21 -36.97 -8.81 1.70
CA VAL A 21 -36.47 -8.73 0.33
C VAL A 21 -36.99 -7.44 -0.28
N ASN A 22 -36.15 -6.41 -0.27
CA ASN A 22 -36.47 -5.17 -0.96
C ASN A 22 -36.17 -5.36 -2.46
N ARG A 23 -37.20 -5.65 -3.23
CA ARG A 23 -37.17 -5.65 -4.71
C ARG A 23 -37.27 -4.21 -5.17
N GLY A 24 -36.17 -3.69 -5.74
CA GLY A 24 -36.26 -2.45 -6.49
C GLY A 24 -35.01 -1.56 -6.43
N VAL A 25 -33.87 -2.07 -6.84
CA VAL A 25 -32.75 -1.20 -7.27
C VAL A 25 -32.32 -1.66 -8.65
N SER A 26 -32.60 -0.83 -9.65
CA SER A 26 -32.14 -1.00 -11.04
C SER A 26 -30.61 -1.15 -11.10
N PRO A 27 -30.07 -2.08 -11.92
CA PRO A 27 -28.63 -2.31 -12.05
C PRO A 27 -27.97 -1.34 -13.05
N ALA A 28 -28.26 -0.04 -12.97
CA ALA A 28 -27.77 0.95 -13.94
C ALA A 28 -26.80 1.99 -13.34
N LEU A 29 -26.26 1.80 -12.14
CA LEU A 29 -25.36 2.79 -11.52
C LEU A 29 -24.07 2.19 -10.95
N VAL A 30 -23.59 1.09 -11.53
CA VAL A 30 -22.28 0.54 -11.20
C VAL A 30 -21.48 0.48 -12.49
N CYS A 31 -20.85 1.56 -12.90
CA CYS A 31 -19.62 1.67 -13.66
C CYS A 31 -19.37 3.11 -14.12
N ARG A 32 -19.00 3.98 -13.18
CA ARG A 32 -18.26 5.20 -13.50
C ARG A 32 -17.08 5.33 -12.55
N VAL A 33 -16.17 4.37 -12.62
CA VAL A 33 -14.78 4.62 -12.26
C VAL A 33 -14.23 5.51 -13.39
N PRO A 34 -13.73 6.71 -13.10
CA PRO A 34 -13.22 7.56 -14.15
C PRO A 34 -12.02 6.86 -14.80
N ALA A 35 -12.16 6.57 -16.09
CA ALA A 35 -11.10 6.04 -16.96
C ALA A 35 -9.91 6.99 -17.14
N LEU A 36 -9.73 7.95 -16.26
CA LEU A 36 -8.66 8.95 -16.32
C LEU A 36 -7.31 8.46 -15.80
N LEU A 37 -7.22 7.34 -15.10
CA LEU A 37 -5.95 6.83 -14.58
C LEU A 37 -5.24 5.83 -15.50
N LEU A 38 -5.92 5.30 -16.53
CA LEU A 38 -5.29 4.44 -17.54
C LEU A 38 -4.78 5.19 -18.77
N ALA A 39 -5.18 6.43 -19.00
CA ALA A 39 -4.76 7.21 -20.16
C ALA A 39 -3.39 7.89 -20.03
N ALA A 40 -2.84 8.00 -18.83
CA ALA A 40 -1.54 8.62 -18.61
C ALA A 40 -0.34 7.72 -18.99
N ALA A 41 -0.56 6.43 -19.20
CA ALA A 41 0.51 5.49 -19.53
C ALA A 41 0.79 5.36 -21.05
N TYR A 42 -0.01 5.96 -21.92
CA TYR A 42 0.06 5.71 -23.37
C TYR A 42 0.71 6.83 -24.20
N CYS A 43 1.15 7.94 -23.61
CA CYS A 43 1.65 9.10 -24.36
C CYS A 43 3.17 9.35 -24.28
N LEU A 44 3.99 8.42 -23.79
CA LEU A 44 5.45 8.60 -23.72
C LEU A 44 6.24 7.47 -24.42
N GLY A 45 5.83 7.09 -25.60
CA GLY A 45 6.50 6.06 -26.38
C GLY A 45 6.68 6.43 -27.85
N ALA A 46 7.57 7.38 -28.18
CA ALA A 46 8.23 7.46 -29.49
C ALA A 46 9.41 8.43 -29.41
N ALA A 47 10.60 7.94 -29.07
CA ALA A 47 11.83 8.60 -29.38
C ALA A 47 12.44 7.94 -30.65
N PRO A 48 12.83 8.68 -31.69
CA PRO A 48 13.44 8.10 -32.87
C PRO A 48 14.87 7.66 -32.58
N ALA A 49 15.20 6.43 -32.95
CA ALA A 49 16.55 5.92 -33.00
C ALA A 49 17.36 6.70 -34.05
N MET A 50 18.31 7.50 -33.63
CA MET A 50 19.36 8.04 -34.50
C MET A 50 20.54 7.06 -34.51
N ALA A 51 20.66 6.35 -35.63
CA ALA A 51 21.84 5.58 -35.94
C ALA A 51 23.01 6.55 -36.19
N GLN A 52 24.09 6.45 -35.43
CA GLN A 52 25.35 7.10 -35.74
C GLN A 52 26.38 6.06 -36.17
N SER A 53 26.89 6.32 -37.36
CA SER A 53 27.89 5.62 -38.14
C SER A 53 29.26 5.60 -37.47
N ALA A 54 29.97 4.50 -37.65
CA ALA A 54 31.31 4.23 -37.21
C ALA A 54 32.36 5.21 -37.86
N GLY A 55 33.22 5.76 -37.05
CA GLY A 55 34.48 6.36 -37.45
C GLY A 55 35.58 5.90 -36.48
N GLY A 56 36.49 5.05 -36.96
CA GLY A 56 37.61 4.56 -36.17
C GLY A 56 38.67 5.63 -35.98
N ALA A 57 39.18 5.68 -34.75
CA ALA A 57 40.49 6.21 -34.43
C ALA A 57 41.02 5.45 -33.20
N THR A 58 42.11 4.74 -33.43
CA THR A 58 42.90 4.06 -32.40
C THR A 58 43.70 5.11 -31.64
N GLU A 59 43.35 5.42 -30.40
CA GLU A 59 44.23 6.09 -29.46
C GLU A 59 44.30 5.30 -28.16
N SER A 60 45.51 4.77 -27.91
CA SER A 60 45.93 4.20 -26.64
C SER A 60 46.09 5.35 -25.64
N GLY A 61 45.02 5.74 -25.02
CA GLY A 61 44.99 6.64 -23.89
C GLY A 61 44.20 5.98 -22.78
N GLY A 62 44.80 5.79 -21.60
CA GLY A 62 44.13 5.23 -20.45
C GLY A 62 42.80 5.95 -20.19
N THR A 63 41.74 5.22 -20.37
CA THR A 63 40.36 5.73 -20.10
C THR A 63 40.31 6.12 -18.63
N PRO A 64 40.05 7.39 -18.28
CA PRO A 64 39.80 7.73 -16.90
C PRO A 64 38.61 6.91 -16.47
N ALA A 65 38.74 6.18 -15.36
CA ALA A 65 37.63 5.46 -14.76
C ALA A 65 36.54 6.51 -14.49
N VAL A 66 35.50 6.48 -15.31
CA VAL A 66 34.31 7.29 -15.07
C VAL A 66 33.69 6.75 -13.77
N THR A 67 33.99 7.43 -12.69
CA THR A 67 33.32 7.18 -11.40
C THR A 67 31.85 7.63 -11.57
N THR A 68 31.01 6.76 -12.11
CA THR A 68 29.58 7.01 -12.13
C THR A 68 29.13 7.14 -10.68
N SER A 69 28.62 8.30 -10.33
CA SER A 69 28.04 8.55 -9.02
C SER A 69 26.91 7.54 -8.78
N VAL A 70 26.78 7.05 -7.56
CA VAL A 70 25.63 6.21 -7.15
C VAL A 70 24.30 6.89 -7.47
N TRP A 71 24.31 8.24 -7.56
CA TRP A 71 23.13 9.04 -7.91
C TRP A 71 22.74 8.95 -9.40
N ASP A 72 23.67 8.54 -10.27
CA ASP A 72 23.49 8.43 -11.72
C ASP A 72 23.20 6.99 -12.17
N ALA A 73 22.82 6.10 -11.25
CA ALA A 73 22.46 4.71 -11.55
C ALA A 73 21.31 4.66 -12.58
N PRO A 74 21.42 3.84 -13.65
CA PRO A 74 20.41 3.80 -14.72
C PRO A 74 19.05 3.29 -14.24
N GLU A 75 19.01 2.46 -13.20
CA GLU A 75 17.79 1.90 -12.59
C GLU A 75 17.86 2.03 -11.05
N PRO A 76 17.82 3.27 -10.53
CA PRO A 76 18.07 3.50 -9.10
C PRO A 76 17.05 2.79 -8.22
N TRP A 77 15.80 2.69 -8.64
CA TRP A 77 14.74 1.97 -7.92
C TRP A 77 15.03 0.47 -7.72
N ARG A 78 15.98 -0.10 -8.48
CA ARG A 78 16.43 -1.49 -8.33
C ARG A 78 17.60 -1.64 -7.36
N THR A 79 18.49 -0.67 -7.32
CA THR A 79 19.74 -0.69 -6.56
C THR A 79 19.67 0.06 -5.25
N ASP A 80 18.83 1.09 -5.18
CA ASP A 80 18.63 1.90 -3.98
C ASP A 80 18.07 1.05 -2.84
N ARG A 81 18.60 1.29 -1.65
CA ARG A 81 18.28 0.48 -0.45
C ARG A 81 17.25 1.14 0.45
N PHE A 82 17.15 2.44 0.42
CA PHE A 82 16.20 3.16 1.26
C PHE A 82 15.04 3.66 0.42
N TYR A 83 13.85 3.61 0.99
CA TYR A 83 12.66 4.16 0.38
C TYR A 83 11.85 4.92 1.42
N PHE A 84 11.50 6.12 1.11
CA PHE A 84 10.68 6.99 1.94
C PHE A 84 9.43 7.42 1.18
N GLN A 85 8.29 7.47 1.85
CA GLN A 85 7.04 7.91 1.20
C GLN A 85 6.13 8.66 2.17
N THR A 86 5.22 9.44 1.57
CA THR A 86 4.13 10.13 2.26
C THR A 86 2.79 9.87 1.56
N SER A 87 1.70 10.04 2.30
CA SER A 87 0.35 9.92 1.72
C SER A 87 -0.03 11.18 0.94
N LEU A 88 -0.69 10.97 -0.20
CA LEU A 88 -1.31 12.02 -1.00
C LEU A 88 -2.80 12.14 -0.69
N ALA A 89 -3.51 11.01 -0.76
CA ALA A 89 -4.95 10.96 -0.53
C ALA A 89 -5.36 9.56 -0.09
N THR A 90 -6.45 9.47 0.68
CA THR A 90 -7.08 8.20 1.07
C THR A 90 -8.56 8.26 0.70
N VAL A 91 -9.07 7.16 0.15
CA VAL A 91 -10.48 6.97 -0.15
C VAL A 91 -10.97 5.76 0.63
N HIS A 92 -12.05 5.95 1.38
CA HIS A 92 -12.74 4.89 2.10
C HIS A 92 -13.96 4.41 1.29
N TRP A 93 -14.20 3.08 1.26
CA TRP A 93 -15.36 2.51 0.56
C TRP A 93 -16.69 2.88 1.24
N ASN A 94 -16.67 2.98 2.57
CA ASN A 94 -17.80 3.43 3.38
C ASN A 94 -17.38 4.70 4.14
N PRO A 95 -17.39 5.88 3.50
CA PRO A 95 -17.00 7.11 4.15
C PRO A 95 -17.98 7.44 5.30
N GLN A 96 -17.42 7.87 6.43
CA GLN A 96 -18.14 8.41 7.58
C GLN A 96 -17.64 9.83 7.83
N ASP A 97 -18.45 10.67 8.45
CA ASP A 97 -18.14 12.09 8.65
C ASP A 97 -16.90 12.33 9.53
N ASP A 98 -16.57 11.36 10.40
CA ASP A 98 -15.41 11.39 11.27
C ASP A 98 -14.12 10.86 10.63
N HIS A 99 -14.21 10.24 9.43
CA HIS A 99 -13.05 9.67 8.76
C HIS A 99 -12.05 10.73 8.32
N ASN A 100 -10.79 10.46 8.65
CA ASN A 100 -9.66 11.25 8.20
C ASN A 100 -9.18 10.75 6.82
N ASN A 101 -9.24 11.60 5.81
CA ASN A 101 -8.75 11.31 4.45
C ASN A 101 -7.31 11.81 4.21
N THR A 102 -6.69 12.44 5.23
CA THR A 102 -5.31 12.94 5.19
C THR A 102 -4.51 12.26 6.28
N GLN A 103 -3.82 11.18 5.94
CA GLN A 103 -3.14 10.32 6.91
C GLN A 103 -1.84 10.92 7.44
N LYS A 104 -1.27 11.95 6.79
CA LYS A 104 0.03 12.56 7.16
C LYS A 104 1.09 11.48 7.36
N LEU A 105 1.17 10.54 6.43
CA LEU A 105 2.07 9.39 6.52
C LEU A 105 3.53 9.84 6.43
N ILE A 106 4.33 9.37 7.36
CA ILE A 106 5.79 9.31 7.27
C ILE A 106 6.16 7.84 7.29
N TYR A 107 6.82 7.38 6.24
CA TYR A 107 7.16 5.97 6.04
C TYR A 107 8.62 5.85 5.63
N GLY A 108 9.31 4.88 6.19
CA GLY A 108 10.67 4.51 5.84
C GLY A 108 10.81 3.00 5.71
N GLU A 109 11.53 2.57 4.68
CA GLU A 109 11.78 1.18 4.34
C GLU A 109 13.25 0.98 3.98
N TRP A 110 13.84 -0.08 4.48
CA TRP A 110 15.15 -0.56 4.07
C TRP A 110 14.97 -1.84 3.25
N ARG A 111 15.44 -1.82 2.01
CA ARG A 111 15.44 -2.93 1.06
C ARG A 111 16.73 -3.71 1.21
N LEU A 112 16.61 -4.94 1.65
CA LEU A 112 17.73 -5.84 1.88
C LEU A 112 18.17 -6.49 0.55
N PRO A 113 19.44 -6.92 0.42
CA PRO A 113 19.89 -7.66 -0.77
C PRO A 113 19.29 -9.05 -0.86
N GLU A 114 18.80 -9.58 0.25
CA GLU A 114 18.23 -10.92 0.37
C GLU A 114 16.91 -11.01 -0.42
N ARG A 115 16.67 -12.20 -0.97
CA ARG A 115 15.42 -12.53 -1.65
C ARG A 115 14.76 -13.73 -0.99
N TRP A 116 13.46 -13.66 -0.84
CA TRP A 116 12.63 -14.76 -0.38
C TRP A 116 11.38 -14.85 -1.25
N LEU A 117 10.98 -16.08 -1.63
CA LEU A 117 9.86 -16.31 -2.56
C LEU A 117 9.95 -15.40 -3.82
N GLU A 118 11.15 -15.27 -4.38
CA GLU A 118 11.48 -14.42 -5.52
C GLU A 118 11.30 -12.90 -5.28
N GLY A 119 10.78 -12.50 -4.12
CA GLY A 119 10.64 -11.12 -3.69
C GLY A 119 11.88 -10.60 -2.97
N GLN A 120 12.20 -9.32 -3.15
CA GLN A 120 13.21 -8.63 -2.36
C GLN A 120 12.68 -8.41 -0.95
N VAL A 121 13.47 -8.80 0.06
CA VAL A 121 13.12 -8.62 1.47
C VAL A 121 13.26 -7.15 1.84
N LEU A 122 12.32 -6.66 2.64
CA LEU A 122 12.32 -5.30 3.17
C LEU A 122 11.89 -5.29 4.64
N VAL A 123 12.35 -4.30 5.37
CA VAL A 123 11.92 -3.99 6.73
C VAL A 123 11.69 -2.50 6.87
N GLY A 124 10.76 -2.09 7.71
CA GLY A 124 10.48 -0.67 7.83
C GLY A 124 9.52 -0.32 8.95
N ALA A 125 9.27 0.97 9.03
CA ALA A 125 8.31 1.54 9.96
C ALA A 125 7.62 2.75 9.37
N SER A 126 6.43 3.03 9.90
CA SER A 126 5.70 4.25 9.55
C SER A 126 4.99 4.84 10.75
N ALA A 127 4.76 6.16 10.68
CA ALA A 127 3.93 6.91 11.59
C ALA A 127 2.87 7.69 10.78
N PHE A 128 1.65 7.68 11.23
CA PHE A 128 0.54 8.29 10.51
C PHE A 128 -0.62 8.66 11.46
N SER A 129 -1.52 9.49 10.98
CA SER A 129 -2.82 9.69 11.61
C SER A 129 -3.80 8.68 10.99
N ASN A 130 -4.36 7.78 11.79
CA ASN A 130 -5.31 6.78 11.26
C ASN A 130 -6.63 7.39 10.80
N SER A 131 -7.56 6.57 10.31
CA SER A 131 -8.86 7.03 9.82
C SER A 131 -9.73 7.74 10.88
N PHE A 132 -9.42 7.55 12.16
CA PHE A 132 -10.10 8.16 13.30
C PHE A 132 -9.26 9.27 13.98
N LYS A 133 -8.29 9.83 13.25
CA LYS A 133 -7.40 10.92 13.69
C LYS A 133 -6.49 10.57 14.88
N GLN A 134 -6.37 9.27 15.24
CA GLN A 134 -5.46 8.85 16.30
C GLN A 134 -4.03 8.67 15.73
N PRO A 135 -2.98 9.05 16.50
CA PRO A 135 -1.60 8.79 16.12
C PRO A 135 -1.34 7.29 16.12
N SER A 136 -0.82 6.79 15.02
CA SER A 136 -0.60 5.36 14.81
C SER A 136 0.78 5.09 14.25
N GLN A 137 1.32 3.90 14.53
CA GLN A 137 2.60 3.42 14.04
C GLN A 137 2.41 2.02 13.44
N PHE A 138 3.24 1.69 12.46
CA PHE A 138 3.30 0.36 11.88
C PHE A 138 4.76 -0.05 11.71
N VAL A 139 5.16 -1.15 12.32
CA VAL A 139 6.47 -1.77 12.15
C VAL A 139 6.28 -3.08 11.41
N PHE A 140 7.08 -3.30 10.36
CA PHE A 140 6.83 -4.38 9.42
C PHE A 140 8.10 -4.97 8.82
N ALA A 141 7.98 -6.20 8.32
CA ALA A 141 8.80 -6.79 7.29
C ALA A 141 7.94 -7.10 6.07
N GLY A 142 8.54 -7.27 4.92
CA GLY A 142 7.77 -7.51 3.71
C GLY A 142 8.60 -8.01 2.54
N LEU A 143 7.91 -8.15 1.41
CA LEU A 143 8.48 -8.58 0.15
C LEU A 143 8.02 -7.65 -0.96
N LEU A 144 8.92 -7.36 -1.90
CA LEU A 144 8.66 -6.59 -3.10
C LEU A 144 9.01 -7.44 -4.31
N TRP A 145 8.06 -7.60 -5.21
CA TRP A 145 8.19 -8.30 -6.49
C TRP A 145 8.07 -7.34 -7.66
N ARG A 146 8.80 -7.64 -8.73
CA ARG A 146 8.66 -7.00 -10.04
C ARG A 146 8.23 -8.03 -11.05
N PRO A 147 6.91 -8.26 -11.18
CA PRO A 147 6.38 -9.42 -11.90
C PRO A 147 6.45 -9.32 -13.43
N PHE A 148 6.78 -8.14 -13.95
CA PHE A 148 6.79 -7.89 -15.40
C PHE A 148 8.19 -7.50 -15.88
N ASP A 149 8.87 -8.37 -16.61
CA ASP A 149 10.19 -8.10 -17.18
C ASP A 149 10.16 -6.95 -18.20
N SER A 150 9.02 -6.78 -18.90
CA SER A 150 8.82 -5.70 -19.88
C SER A 150 8.55 -4.33 -19.23
N VAL A 151 8.19 -4.29 -17.95
CA VAL A 151 7.90 -3.07 -17.18
C VAL A 151 8.50 -3.22 -15.79
N PRO A 152 9.83 -3.24 -15.70
CA PRO A 152 10.51 -3.51 -14.44
C PRO A 152 10.35 -2.41 -13.37
N GLU A 153 9.86 -1.23 -13.78
CA GLU A 153 9.51 -0.14 -12.87
C GLU A 153 8.25 -0.43 -12.04
N ALA A 154 7.36 -1.29 -12.58
CA ALA A 154 6.17 -1.72 -11.86
C ALA A 154 6.52 -2.75 -10.78
N TYR A 155 5.87 -2.64 -9.63
CA TYR A 155 6.09 -3.57 -8.52
C TYR A 155 4.81 -3.85 -7.74
N VAL A 156 4.83 -5.00 -7.10
CA VAL A 156 3.86 -5.39 -6.07
C VAL A 156 4.62 -5.54 -4.76
N ARG A 157 4.05 -5.07 -3.67
CA ARG A 157 4.62 -5.16 -2.34
C ARG A 157 3.59 -5.70 -1.35
N VAL A 158 4.04 -6.51 -0.40
CA VAL A 158 3.25 -6.86 0.78
C VAL A 158 4.11 -6.60 2.02
N ALA A 159 3.59 -5.79 2.92
CA ALA A 159 4.18 -5.51 4.22
C ALA A 159 3.33 -6.16 5.31
N ALA A 160 3.93 -7.00 6.15
CA ALA A 160 3.26 -7.65 7.27
C ALA A 160 3.96 -7.28 8.59
N GLY A 161 3.17 -6.97 9.61
CA GLY A 161 3.73 -6.50 10.86
C GLY A 161 2.68 -6.17 11.91
N VAL A 162 3.02 -5.24 12.79
CA VAL A 162 2.15 -4.82 13.90
C VAL A 162 1.84 -3.34 13.78
N VAL A 163 0.55 -3.03 13.76
CA VAL A 163 0.01 -1.67 13.87
C VAL A 163 -0.28 -1.40 15.33
N HIS A 164 0.08 -0.21 15.79
CA HIS A 164 -0.32 0.34 17.08
C HIS A 164 -1.03 1.68 16.86
N GLY A 165 -2.10 1.95 17.62
CA GLY A 165 -2.73 3.28 17.65
C GLY A 165 -4.26 3.28 17.49
N TYR A 166 -4.89 2.14 17.21
CA TYR A 166 -6.35 2.01 17.25
C TYR A 166 -6.79 1.65 18.67
N LYS A 167 -7.23 2.64 19.43
CA LYS A 167 -7.51 2.52 20.88
C LYS A 167 -8.95 2.91 21.18
N ASP A 168 -9.36 2.62 22.41
CA ASP A 168 -10.65 2.99 22.98
C ASP A 168 -11.82 2.49 22.12
N GLU A 169 -12.72 3.35 21.71
CA GLU A 169 -13.90 3.05 20.89
C GLU A 169 -13.55 2.53 19.48
N TYR A 170 -12.31 2.71 19.01
CA TYR A 170 -11.85 2.27 17.69
C TYR A 170 -11.02 0.98 17.73
N GLN A 171 -10.92 0.34 18.90
CA GLN A 171 -10.14 -0.89 19.04
C GLN A 171 -10.67 -2.01 18.16
N ASP A 172 -11.99 -2.14 18.02
CA ASP A 172 -12.66 -3.19 17.23
C ASP A 172 -12.61 -2.94 15.71
N LYS A 173 -12.05 -1.83 15.25
CA LYS A 173 -11.95 -1.48 13.81
C LYS A 173 -10.86 -2.26 13.08
N ILE A 174 -9.92 -2.86 13.82
CA ILE A 174 -8.91 -3.77 13.25
C ILE A 174 -9.04 -5.15 13.91
N PRO A 175 -9.12 -6.24 13.12
CA PRO A 175 -9.17 -7.58 13.66
C PRO A 175 -7.97 -7.91 14.55
N PHE A 176 -8.22 -8.68 15.61
CA PHE A 176 -7.19 -9.13 16.56
C PHE A 176 -6.48 -7.99 17.31
N ASN A 177 -7.08 -6.82 17.37
CA ASN A 177 -6.52 -5.71 18.15
C ASN A 177 -6.63 -6.01 19.66
N SER A 178 -5.49 -5.98 20.34
CA SER A 178 -5.41 -6.11 21.79
C SER A 178 -4.59 -4.95 22.36
N SER A 179 -5.20 -4.18 23.26
CA SER A 179 -4.55 -3.02 23.89
C SER A 179 -3.96 -2.00 22.89
N GLY A 180 -4.60 -1.85 21.72
CA GLY A 180 -4.14 -0.94 20.67
C GLY A 180 -3.09 -1.54 19.72
N PHE A 181 -2.72 -2.82 19.87
CA PHE A 181 -1.81 -3.52 18.98
C PHE A 181 -2.57 -4.54 18.14
N ALA A 182 -2.38 -4.53 16.82
CA ALA A 182 -3.02 -5.44 15.90
C ALA A 182 -2.04 -5.95 14.84
N PRO A 183 -2.09 -7.23 14.46
CA PRO A 183 -1.38 -7.70 13.28
C PRO A 183 -2.01 -7.10 12.02
N ALA A 184 -1.19 -6.76 11.04
CA ALA A 184 -1.65 -6.26 9.76
C ALA A 184 -0.78 -6.78 8.62
N ALA A 185 -1.42 -7.07 7.47
CA ALA A 185 -0.76 -7.36 6.21
C ALA A 185 -1.33 -6.40 5.16
N ILE A 186 -0.47 -5.58 4.58
CA ILE A 186 -0.85 -4.45 3.74
C ILE A 186 -0.22 -4.64 2.35
N PRO A 187 -1.00 -5.04 1.34
CA PRO A 187 -0.55 -5.07 -0.05
C PRO A 187 -0.55 -3.68 -0.67
N ALA A 188 0.35 -3.50 -1.64
CA ALA A 188 0.43 -2.29 -2.44
C ALA A 188 0.92 -2.61 -3.85
N VAL A 189 0.55 -1.78 -4.80
CA VAL A 189 1.07 -1.78 -6.17
C VAL A 189 1.63 -0.42 -6.50
N GLY A 190 2.78 -0.39 -7.17
CA GLY A 190 3.45 0.87 -7.44
C GLY A 190 4.21 0.87 -8.75
N TYR A 191 4.64 2.05 -9.12
CA TYR A 191 5.46 2.32 -10.29
C TYR A 191 6.50 3.38 -9.97
N CYS A 192 7.74 3.17 -10.39
CA CYS A 192 8.85 4.10 -10.17
C CYS A 192 9.26 4.80 -11.47
N PHE A 193 9.33 6.11 -11.44
CA PHE A 193 9.93 6.95 -12.45
C PHE A 193 11.31 7.38 -11.95
N ASN A 194 12.35 6.69 -12.35
CA ASN A 194 13.68 6.89 -11.77
C ASN A 194 13.62 6.65 -10.24
N ARG A 195 13.91 7.64 -9.41
CA ARG A 195 13.84 7.55 -7.94
C ARG A 195 12.48 7.90 -7.35
N VAL A 196 11.62 8.51 -8.09
CA VAL A 196 10.28 8.88 -7.63
C VAL A 196 9.30 7.76 -7.92
N CYS A 197 8.60 7.29 -6.90
CA CYS A 197 7.62 6.22 -7.03
C CYS A 197 6.25 6.68 -6.58
N VAL A 198 5.22 6.27 -7.32
CA VAL A 198 3.82 6.38 -6.91
C VAL A 198 3.31 4.99 -6.54
N GLU A 199 2.53 4.91 -5.48
CA GLU A 199 2.03 3.63 -4.98
C GLU A 199 0.56 3.75 -4.56
N THR A 200 -0.21 2.70 -4.81
CA THR A 200 -1.55 2.50 -4.28
C THR A 200 -1.49 1.43 -3.21
N VAL A 201 -1.73 1.83 -1.98
CA VAL A 201 -1.84 0.96 -0.81
C VAL A 201 -3.28 0.50 -0.68
N ILE A 202 -3.49 -0.80 -0.45
CA ILE A 202 -4.79 -1.44 -0.44
C ILE A 202 -5.13 -1.88 1.00
N PHE A 203 -6.15 -1.27 1.59
CA PHE A 203 -6.62 -1.60 2.94
C PHE A 203 -7.79 -2.60 2.92
N GLY A 204 -7.85 -3.47 1.92
CA GLY A 204 -8.92 -4.45 1.79
C GLY A 204 -10.29 -3.80 1.67
N THR A 205 -11.17 -4.12 2.61
CA THR A 205 -12.55 -3.58 2.65
C THR A 205 -12.64 -2.15 3.19
N ALA A 206 -11.55 -1.57 3.69
CA ALA A 206 -11.56 -0.22 4.26
C ALA A 206 -11.39 0.87 3.18
N GLY A 207 -10.48 0.67 2.21
CA GLY A 207 -10.24 1.68 1.19
C GLY A 207 -8.89 1.57 0.49
N LEU A 208 -8.51 2.64 -0.19
CA LEU A 208 -7.23 2.80 -0.89
C LEU A 208 -6.53 4.08 -0.42
N MET A 209 -5.20 4.07 -0.45
CA MET A 209 -4.39 5.26 -0.22
C MET A 209 -3.35 5.38 -1.33
N TRP A 210 -3.22 6.56 -1.91
CA TRP A 210 -2.15 6.90 -2.83
C TRP A 210 -1.01 7.56 -2.08
N THR A 211 0.20 7.15 -2.44
CA THR A 211 1.43 7.66 -1.84
C THR A 211 2.40 8.12 -2.91
N LEU A 212 3.28 9.03 -2.52
CA LEU A 212 4.43 9.46 -3.29
C LEU A 212 5.68 9.18 -2.46
N GLY A 213 6.66 8.56 -3.07
CA GLY A 213 7.91 8.20 -2.40
C GLY A 213 9.14 8.42 -3.26
N VAL A 214 10.29 8.29 -2.61
CA VAL A 214 11.61 8.41 -3.22
C VAL A 214 12.52 7.29 -2.75
N THR A 215 13.28 6.70 -3.69
CA THR A 215 14.34 5.75 -3.38
C THR A 215 15.66 6.48 -3.21
N LEU A 216 16.51 5.98 -2.30
CA LEU A 216 17.85 6.50 -2.03
C LEU A 216 18.86 5.34 -1.96
N PRO A 217 20.13 5.58 -2.33
CA PRO A 217 21.22 4.61 -2.29
C PRO A 217 21.43 3.98 -0.93
#